data_3604df768e139d441e1ee6928d6adaae
#
_entry.id   3604df768e139d441e1ee6928d6adaae
#
_cell.length_a   1.000
_cell.length_b   1.000
_cell.length_c   1.000
_cell.angle_alpha   90.00
_cell.angle_beta   90.00
_cell.angle_gamma   90.00
#
_symmetry.space_group_name_H-M   'P 1'
#
loop_
_entity.id
_entity.type
_entity.pdbx_description
1 polymer ?
#
loop_
_entity_poly.entity_id
_entity_poly.type
_entity_poly.pdbx_seq_one_letter_code
_entity_poly.pdbx_strand_id
1 'polypeptide(L)' 'MPSPNFDSEDFYEVLGVSKHSNEAEIKKAYRKLSLKYHPDKNPNNKEQAEEIFKKVSFAYGILGNQQKK' A
#
# COMPACT_ATOMS: atom_id res chain seq x y z
N MET A 1 10.22 -12.15 4.90
CA MET A 1 9.43 -10.93 4.90
C MET A 1 8.31 -11.03 3.88
N PRO A 2 7.12 -10.60 4.25
CA PRO A 2 6.03 -10.67 3.30
C PRO A 2 6.24 -9.71 2.14
N SER A 3 5.82 -10.15 0.97
CA SER A 3 5.89 -9.30 -0.22
C SER A 3 4.51 -8.71 -0.49
N PRO A 4 4.45 -7.51 -1.05
CA PRO A 4 3.16 -6.91 -1.39
C PRO A 4 2.41 -7.80 -2.37
N ASN A 5 1.14 -7.99 -2.11
CA ASN A 5 0.26 -8.75 -3.00
C ASN A 5 -0.93 -7.88 -3.33
N PHE A 6 -0.85 -7.19 -4.47
CA PHE A 6 -1.87 -6.19 -4.83
C PHE A 6 -3.17 -6.83 -5.29
N ASP A 7 -3.16 -8.13 -5.52
CA ASP A 7 -4.36 -8.85 -5.92
C ASP A 7 -5.09 -9.47 -4.73
N SER A 8 -4.53 -9.34 -3.55
CA SER A 8 -5.13 -9.93 -2.35
C SER A 8 -6.28 -9.07 -1.85
N GLU A 9 -7.26 -9.72 -1.23
CA GLU A 9 -8.33 -9.01 -0.56
C GLU A 9 -7.92 -8.57 0.83
N ASP A 10 -6.78 -9.06 1.30
CA ASP A 10 -6.26 -8.71 2.62
C ASP A 10 -5.43 -7.44 2.50
N PHE A 11 -5.89 -6.39 3.16
CA PHE A 11 -5.21 -5.10 3.05
C PHE A 11 -3.80 -5.12 3.61
N TYR A 12 -3.55 -5.98 4.59
CA TYR A 12 -2.19 -6.12 5.11
C TYR A 12 -1.28 -6.70 4.04
N GLU A 13 -1.78 -7.65 3.27
CA GLU A 13 -0.99 -8.23 2.18
C GLU A 13 -0.78 -7.24 1.06
N VAL A 14 -1.77 -6.40 0.81
CA VAL A 14 -1.63 -5.37 -0.23
C VAL A 14 -0.46 -4.46 0.07
N LEU A 15 -0.28 -4.12 1.35
CA LEU A 15 0.82 -3.27 1.77
C LEU A 15 2.10 -4.05 2.03
N GLY A 16 2.03 -5.39 2.03
CA GLY A 16 3.20 -6.20 2.28
C GLY A 16 3.65 -6.17 3.71
N VAL A 17 2.71 -6.07 4.64
CA VAL A 17 3.04 -6.06 6.06
C VAL A 17 2.31 -7.18 6.76
N SER A 18 2.78 -7.49 7.97
CA SER A 18 2.15 -8.50 8.80
C SER A 18 0.85 -7.98 9.39
N LYS A 19 -0.05 -8.90 9.71
CA LYS A 19 -1.28 -8.52 10.39
C LYS A 19 -1.02 -7.94 11.77
N HIS A 20 0.15 -8.20 12.30
CA HIS A 20 0.54 -7.70 13.60
C HIS A 20 1.33 -6.40 13.51
N SER A 21 1.44 -5.84 12.32
CA SER A 21 2.15 -4.58 12.15
C SER A 21 1.44 -3.46 12.88
N ASN A 22 2.22 -2.57 13.48
CA ASN A 22 1.63 -1.42 14.15
C ASN A 22 1.38 -0.31 13.14
N GLU A 23 0.80 0.79 13.63
CA GLU A 23 0.44 1.90 12.76
C GLU A 23 1.65 2.47 12.05
N ALA A 24 2.76 2.59 12.75
CA ALA A 24 3.97 3.16 12.15
C ALA A 24 4.47 2.31 10.99
N GLU A 25 4.42 0.99 11.15
CA GLU A 25 4.87 0.08 10.11
C GLU A 25 3.95 0.14 8.91
N ILE A 26 2.67 0.22 9.14
CA ILE A 26 1.69 0.31 8.06
C ILE A 26 1.90 1.60 7.28
N LYS A 27 2.08 2.70 7.98
CA LYS A 27 2.32 3.99 7.35
C LYS A 27 3.60 3.98 6.55
N LYS A 28 4.64 3.38 7.11
CA LYS A 28 5.92 3.30 6.43
C LYS A 28 5.81 2.51 5.13
N ALA A 29 5.10 1.39 5.19
CA ALA A 29 4.91 0.58 4.00
C ALA A 29 4.12 1.33 2.94
N TYR A 30 3.09 2.04 3.37
CA TYR A 30 2.29 2.82 2.44
C TYR A 30 3.13 3.87 1.73
N ARG A 31 3.92 4.62 2.50
CA ARG A 31 4.76 5.66 1.91
C ARG A 31 5.76 5.08 0.93
N LYS A 32 6.36 3.96 1.29
CA LYS A 32 7.35 3.32 0.45
C LYS A 32 6.72 2.89 -0.88
N LEU A 33 5.57 2.25 -0.81
CA LEU A 33 4.89 1.79 -2.02
C LEU A 33 4.37 2.97 -2.85
N SER A 34 3.91 4.01 -2.19
CA SER A 34 3.43 5.19 -2.88
C SER A 34 4.53 5.83 -3.72
N LEU A 35 5.72 5.91 -3.16
CA LEU A 35 6.85 6.46 -3.88
C LEU A 35 7.29 5.55 -5.02
N LYS A 36 7.28 4.26 -4.77
CA LYS A 36 7.73 3.31 -5.77
C LYS A 36 6.80 3.26 -6.99
N TYR A 37 5.50 3.34 -6.75
CA TYR A 37 4.52 3.20 -7.82
C TYR A 37 3.83 4.50 -8.16
N HIS A 38 4.46 5.61 -7.82
CA HIS A 38 3.92 6.91 -8.21
C HIS A 38 3.95 7.05 -9.73
N PRO A 39 2.84 7.50 -10.34
CA PRO A 39 2.80 7.63 -11.82
C PRO A 39 3.92 8.50 -12.38
N ASP A 40 4.31 9.54 -11.66
CA ASP A 40 5.36 10.42 -12.13
C ASP A 40 6.71 9.72 -12.22
N LYS A 41 6.90 8.69 -11.41
CA LYS A 41 8.16 7.96 -11.39
C LYS A 41 8.13 6.74 -12.29
N ASN A 42 7.01 6.46 -12.90
CA ASN A 42 6.84 5.30 -13.77
C ASN A 42 6.22 5.72 -15.10
N PRO A 43 6.90 6.56 -15.86
CA PRO A 43 6.33 7.08 -17.10
C PRO A 43 6.01 6.00 -18.13
N ASN A 44 6.75 4.91 -18.12
CA ASN A 44 6.52 3.83 -19.07
C ASN A 44 5.40 2.89 -18.64
N ASN A 45 5.09 2.85 -17.36
CA ASN A 45 4.05 1.99 -16.79
C ASN A 45 3.06 2.80 -15.99
N LYS A 46 2.71 3.95 -16.53
CA LYS A 46 1.89 4.91 -15.79
C LYS A 46 0.55 4.32 -15.36
N GLU A 47 -0.10 3.62 -16.28
CA GLU A 47 -1.42 3.05 -15.97
C GLU A 47 -1.33 2.00 -14.88
N GLN A 48 -0.33 1.14 -14.99
CA GLN A 48 -0.14 0.09 -14.01
C GLN A 48 0.22 0.67 -12.64
N ALA A 49 1.11 1.66 -12.65
CA ALA A 49 1.51 2.30 -11.40
C ALA A 49 0.33 2.99 -10.74
N GLU A 50 -0.51 3.62 -11.54
CA GLU A 50 -1.68 4.30 -11.00
C GLU A 50 -2.65 3.32 -10.38
N GLU A 51 -2.84 2.18 -11.01
CA GLU A 51 -3.73 1.16 -10.49
C GLU A 51 -3.23 0.62 -9.15
N ILE A 52 -1.93 0.34 -9.08
CA ILE A 52 -1.33 -0.14 -7.85
C ILE A 52 -1.41 0.95 -6.76
N PHE A 53 -1.15 2.17 -7.15
CA PHE A 53 -1.23 3.31 -6.23
C PHE A 53 -2.63 3.40 -5.60
N LYS A 54 -3.66 3.23 -6.42
CA LYS A 54 -5.02 3.27 -5.91
C LYS A 54 -5.29 2.18 -4.90
N LYS A 55 -4.82 0.97 -5.19
CA LYS A 55 -5.01 -0.15 -4.28
C LYS A 55 -4.30 0.08 -2.97
N VAL A 56 -3.08 0.57 -3.04
CA VAL A 56 -2.29 0.85 -1.85
C VAL A 56 -2.95 1.95 -1.02
N SER A 57 -3.40 3.00 -1.66
CA SER A 57 -4.06 4.09 -0.96
C SER A 57 -5.35 3.63 -0.29
N PHE A 58 -6.11 2.80 -0.98
CA PHE A 58 -7.35 2.28 -0.44
C PHE A 58 -7.08 1.41 0.80
N ALA A 59 -6.09 0.54 0.70
CA ALA A 59 -5.75 -0.33 1.81
C ALA A 59 -5.31 0.50 3.02
N TYR A 60 -4.48 1.50 2.79
CA TYR A 60 -4.02 2.35 3.89
C TYR A 60 -5.19 3.13 4.49
N GLY A 61 -6.11 3.60 3.66
CA GLY A 61 -7.26 4.34 4.17
C GLY A 61 -8.09 3.52 5.13
N ILE A 62 -8.25 2.24 4.82
CA ILE A 62 -9.03 1.36 5.69
C ILE A 62 -8.26 1.01 6.95
N LEU A 63 -6.99 0.63 6.81
CA LEU A 63 -6.19 0.24 7.96
C LEU A 63 -5.87 1.43 8.85
N GLY A 64 -5.66 2.59 8.24
CA GLY A 64 -5.40 3.79 9.00
C GLY A 64 -6.60 4.25 9.81
N ASN A 65 -7.79 4.09 9.24
CA ASN A 65 -9.01 4.49 9.94
C ASN A 65 -9.25 3.67 11.19
N GLN A 66 -8.79 2.44 11.22
CA GLN A 66 -8.97 1.60 12.39
C GLN A 66 -8.20 2.14 13.58
N GLN A 67 -7.16 2.89 13.31
CA GLN A 67 -6.34 3.45 14.37
C GLN A 67 -6.91 4.75 14.91
N LYS A 68 -7.79 5.35 14.19
CA LYS A 68 -8.40 6.60 14.61
C LYS A 68 -9.58 6.34 15.50
N LYS A 69 -9.60 7.05 16.54
CA LYS A 69 -10.70 6.94 17.49
C LYS A 69 -11.36 8.25 17.71
#